data_60915d74c7219ec0b96f6f9eab061fea
#
_entry.id   60915d74c7219ec0b96f6f9eab061fea
#
_cell.length_a   1.000
_cell.length_b   1.000
_cell.length_c   1.000
_cell.angle_alpha   90.00
_cell.angle_beta   90.00
_cell.angle_gamma   90.00
#
_symmetry.space_group_name_H-M   'P 1'
#
loop_
_entity.id
_entity.type
_entity.pdbx_description
1 polymer ?
#
loop_
_entity_poly.entity_id
_entity_poly.type
_entity_poly.pdbx_seq_one_letter_code
_entity_poly.pdbx_strand_id
1 'polypeptide(L)'
;FRILAANKDICAALMGPNGDMAFVEKIEKLVEDAVLPELFTMFPQNVNDIKYAYAFCINGCVGMIKCWLTGDSDDTPEHMAYLTHNIISEAPRNFAAKVLNSGQERATV
;
A
#
# COMPACT_ATOMS: atom_id res chain seq x y z
N PHE A 1 -5.04 7.81 -8.25
CA PHE A 1 -6.41 7.67 -7.75
C PHE A 1 -7.46 8.41 -8.58
N ARG A 2 -7.12 9.53 -9.19
CA ARG A 2 -8.11 10.29 -9.99
C ARG A 2 -8.60 9.53 -11.21
N ILE A 3 -7.69 8.86 -11.90
CA ILE A 3 -8.04 8.07 -13.08
C ILE A 3 -8.95 6.91 -12.68
N LEU A 4 -8.65 6.29 -11.54
CA LEU A 4 -9.48 5.20 -11.03
C LEU A 4 -10.87 5.69 -10.65
N ALA A 5 -10.96 6.86 -10.04
CA ALA A 5 -12.25 7.44 -9.65
C ALA A 5 -13.10 7.78 -10.88
N ALA A 6 -12.47 8.30 -11.93
CA ALA A 6 -13.20 8.67 -13.15
C ALA A 6 -13.77 7.45 -13.87
N ASN A 7 -13.18 6.27 -13.65
CA ASN A 7 -13.62 5.03 -14.30
C ASN A 7 -13.99 3.97 -13.26
N LYS A 8 -14.62 4.40 -12.17
CA LYS A 8 -14.83 3.56 -11.00
C LYS A 8 -15.54 2.23 -11.34
N ASP A 9 -16.61 2.27 -12.10
CA ASP A 9 -17.39 1.06 -12.40
C ASP A 9 -16.57 0.06 -13.21
N ILE A 10 -15.85 0.54 -14.20
CA ILE A 10 -15.05 -0.33 -15.06
C ILE A 10 -13.89 -0.92 -14.24
N CYS A 11 -13.23 -0.08 -13.44
CA CYS A 11 -12.11 -0.53 -12.62
C CYS A 11 -12.56 -1.54 -11.56
N ALA A 12 -13.71 -1.33 -10.95
CA ALA A 12 -14.26 -2.26 -9.99
C ALA A 12 -14.52 -3.62 -10.62
N ALA A 13 -15.09 -3.63 -11.84
CA ALA A 13 -15.34 -4.87 -12.55
C ALA A 13 -14.05 -5.60 -12.90
N LEU A 14 -13.02 -4.85 -13.31
CA LEU A 14 -11.74 -5.45 -13.68
C LEU A 14 -10.98 -6.01 -12.48
N MET A 15 -11.23 -5.50 -11.29
CA MET A 15 -10.61 -6.01 -10.07
C MET A 15 -11.46 -7.06 -9.35
N GLY A 16 -12.65 -7.35 -9.85
CA GLY A 16 -13.55 -8.30 -9.22
C GLY A 16 -13.22 -9.75 -9.53
N PRO A 17 -14.07 -10.69 -9.08
CA PRO A 17 -13.81 -12.13 -9.24
C PRO A 17 -13.66 -12.57 -10.69
N ASN A 18 -14.35 -11.91 -11.61
CA ASN A 18 -14.24 -12.22 -13.03
C ASN A 18 -13.43 -11.16 -13.75
N GLY A 19 -12.51 -10.52 -13.05
CA GLY A 19 -11.75 -9.43 -13.59
C GLY A 19 -10.56 -9.86 -14.42
N ASP A 20 -9.72 -8.86 -14.74
CA ASP A 20 -8.57 -9.04 -15.60
C ASP A 20 -7.30 -8.97 -14.77
N MET A 21 -6.57 -10.07 -14.71
CA MET A 21 -5.31 -10.14 -13.97
C MET A 21 -4.29 -9.14 -14.49
N ALA A 22 -4.30 -8.87 -15.79
CA ALA A 22 -3.37 -7.89 -16.36
C ALA A 22 -3.64 -6.48 -15.81
N PHE A 23 -4.90 -6.17 -15.56
CA PHE A 23 -5.25 -4.87 -14.95
C PHE A 23 -4.74 -4.80 -13.50
N VAL A 24 -4.90 -5.88 -12.74
CA VAL A 24 -4.42 -5.93 -11.36
C VAL A 24 -2.88 -5.78 -11.34
N GLU A 25 -2.20 -6.43 -12.25
CA GLU A 25 -0.74 -6.32 -12.34
C GLU A 25 -0.30 -4.90 -12.65
N LYS A 26 -1.05 -4.17 -13.48
CA LYS A 26 -0.75 -2.76 -13.75
C LYS A 26 -0.91 -1.90 -12.50
N ILE A 27 -1.96 -2.16 -11.71
CA ILE A 27 -2.17 -1.44 -10.46
C ILE A 27 -1.01 -1.75 -9.50
N GLU A 28 -0.62 -3.00 -9.40
CA GLU A 28 0.50 -3.39 -8.54
C GLU A 28 1.78 -2.68 -8.97
N LYS A 29 2.03 -2.56 -10.27
CA LYS A 29 3.22 -1.89 -10.77
C LYS A 29 3.22 -0.40 -10.43
N LEU A 30 2.08 0.26 -10.55
CA LEU A 30 1.97 1.66 -10.17
C LEU A 30 2.23 1.86 -8.67
N VAL A 31 1.70 0.97 -7.84
CA VAL A 31 1.93 1.02 -6.40
C VAL A 31 3.40 0.74 -6.10
N GLU A 32 4.00 -0.23 -6.78
CA GLU A 32 5.41 -0.55 -6.61
C GLU A 32 6.28 0.68 -6.88
N ASP A 33 6.04 1.37 -7.99
CA ASP A 33 6.83 2.54 -8.35
C ASP A 33 6.74 3.65 -7.30
N ALA A 34 5.61 3.74 -6.60
CA ALA A 34 5.43 4.74 -5.56
C ALA A 34 6.02 4.30 -4.21
N VAL A 35 5.98 3.01 -3.90
CA VAL A 35 6.32 2.50 -2.58
C VAL A 35 7.81 2.17 -2.43
N LEU A 36 8.44 1.61 -3.44
CA LEU A 36 9.82 1.13 -3.32
C LEU A 36 10.81 2.20 -2.87
N PRO A 37 10.79 3.42 -3.41
CA PRO A 37 11.76 4.43 -2.95
C PRO A 37 11.64 4.74 -1.47
N GLU A 38 10.41 4.75 -0.94
CA GLU A 38 10.21 4.99 0.48
C GLU A 38 10.72 3.84 1.33
N LEU A 39 10.51 2.61 0.89
CA LEU A 39 10.99 1.45 1.62
C LEU A 39 12.50 1.40 1.67
N PHE A 40 13.19 1.74 0.58
CA PHE A 40 14.63 1.79 0.59
C PHE A 40 15.16 2.86 1.53
N THR A 41 14.41 3.94 1.71
CA THR A 41 14.78 4.98 2.67
C THR A 41 14.62 4.49 4.10
N MET A 42 13.57 3.73 4.39
CA MET A 42 13.30 3.26 5.74
C MET A 42 14.15 2.08 6.17
N PHE A 43 14.51 1.19 5.24
CA PHE A 43 15.24 -0.01 5.55
C PHE A 43 16.48 -0.13 4.68
N PRO A 44 17.42 0.82 4.74
CA PRO A 44 18.52 0.87 3.78
C PRO A 44 19.52 -0.28 3.90
N GLN A 45 19.53 -0.98 5.01
CA GLN A 45 20.54 -1.99 5.24
C GLN A 45 19.99 -3.41 5.36
N ASN A 46 18.71 -3.61 5.19
CA ASN A 46 18.13 -4.93 5.36
C ASN A 46 17.23 -5.28 4.19
N VAL A 47 17.83 -5.88 3.19
CA VAL A 47 17.12 -6.22 1.95
C VAL A 47 16.01 -7.24 2.18
N ASN A 48 16.22 -8.17 3.12
CA ASN A 48 15.20 -9.18 3.39
C ASN A 48 13.96 -8.56 4.01
N ASP A 49 14.15 -7.60 4.91
CA ASP A 49 13.00 -6.92 5.52
C ASP A 49 12.26 -6.08 4.50
N ILE A 50 12.97 -5.46 3.56
CA ILE A 50 12.33 -4.71 2.48
C ILE A 50 11.42 -5.61 1.65
N LYS A 51 11.85 -6.83 1.38
CA LYS A 51 11.05 -7.78 0.61
C LYS A 51 9.70 -8.03 1.28
N TYR A 52 9.69 -8.26 2.58
CA TYR A 52 8.45 -8.50 3.31
C TYR A 52 7.61 -7.24 3.48
N ALA A 53 8.26 -6.12 3.75
CA ALA A 53 7.56 -4.84 3.84
C ALA A 53 6.93 -4.45 2.51
N TYR A 54 7.64 -4.71 1.41
CA TYR A 54 7.13 -4.48 0.07
C TYR A 54 5.87 -5.32 -0.19
N ALA A 55 5.93 -6.62 0.11
CA ALA A 55 4.78 -7.50 -0.09
C ALA A 55 3.57 -7.02 0.71
N PHE A 56 3.79 -6.60 1.95
CA PHE A 56 2.73 -6.09 2.79
C PHE A 56 2.12 -4.82 2.20
N CYS A 57 2.97 -3.87 1.77
CA CYS A 57 2.49 -2.60 1.23
C CYS A 57 1.74 -2.78 -0.08
N ILE A 58 2.25 -3.61 -0.99
CA ILE A 58 1.59 -3.84 -2.27
C ILE A 58 0.22 -4.46 -2.07
N ASN A 59 0.14 -5.52 -1.29
CA ASN A 59 -1.14 -6.19 -1.07
C ASN A 59 -2.12 -5.32 -0.32
N GLY A 60 -1.63 -4.55 0.64
CA GLY A 60 -2.45 -3.61 1.37
C GLY A 60 -3.02 -2.51 0.48
N CYS A 61 -2.19 -1.94 -0.38
CA CYS A 61 -2.63 -0.88 -1.29
C CYS A 61 -3.63 -1.40 -2.31
N VAL A 62 -3.38 -2.57 -2.90
CA VAL A 62 -4.31 -3.18 -3.84
C VAL A 62 -5.63 -3.48 -3.15
N GLY A 63 -5.58 -3.98 -1.91
CA GLY A 63 -6.78 -4.22 -1.11
C GLY A 63 -7.56 -2.95 -0.82
N MET A 64 -6.87 -1.85 -0.49
CA MET A 64 -7.52 -0.56 -0.26
C MET A 64 -8.20 -0.05 -1.54
N ILE A 65 -7.52 -0.14 -2.67
CA ILE A 65 -8.06 0.31 -3.94
C ILE A 65 -9.32 -0.51 -4.30
N LYS A 66 -9.22 -1.82 -4.14
CA LYS A 66 -10.36 -2.69 -4.42
C LYS A 66 -11.55 -2.37 -3.53
N CYS A 67 -11.28 -2.18 -2.25
CA CYS A 67 -12.31 -1.83 -1.27
C CYS A 67 -12.99 -0.51 -1.62
N TRP A 68 -12.20 0.48 -2.03
CA TRP A 68 -12.72 1.78 -2.40
C TRP A 68 -13.56 1.72 -3.68
N LEU A 69 -13.06 1.02 -4.70
CA LEU A 69 -13.74 0.96 -5.99
C LEU A 69 -15.02 0.15 -5.93
N THR A 70 -15.07 -0.90 -5.11
CA THR A 70 -16.24 -1.77 -5.02
C THR A 70 -17.19 -1.39 -3.89
N GLY A 71 -16.83 -0.45 -3.04
CA GLY A 71 -17.67 -0.02 -1.94
C GLY A 71 -18.64 1.10 -2.35
N ASP A 72 -19.51 1.45 -1.42
CA ASP A 72 -20.50 2.50 -1.63
C ASP A 72 -20.07 3.84 -1.07
N SER A 73 -18.80 3.99 -0.73
CA SER A 73 -18.33 5.20 -0.10
C SER A 73 -18.13 6.31 -1.12
N ASP A 74 -18.29 7.55 -0.66
CA ASP A 74 -18.07 8.72 -1.49
C ASP A 74 -16.70 9.34 -1.26
N ASP A 75 -15.76 8.57 -0.75
CA ASP A 75 -14.42 9.08 -0.48
C ASP A 75 -13.76 9.58 -1.77
N THR A 76 -13.14 10.74 -1.69
CA THR A 76 -12.52 11.35 -2.85
C THR A 76 -11.17 10.71 -3.16
N PRO A 77 -10.72 10.81 -4.42
CA PRO A 77 -9.37 10.33 -4.76
C PRO A 77 -8.29 11.00 -3.92
N GLU A 78 -8.47 12.27 -3.60
CA GLU A 78 -7.53 13.03 -2.78
C GLU A 78 -7.45 12.47 -1.37
N HIS A 79 -8.59 12.11 -0.79
CA HIS A 79 -8.62 11.50 0.53
C HIS A 79 -7.97 10.12 0.50
N MET A 80 -8.21 9.34 -0.53
CA MET A 80 -7.60 8.00 -0.65
C MET A 80 -6.09 8.11 -0.81
N ALA A 81 -5.61 9.09 -1.56
CA ALA A 81 -4.18 9.31 -1.69
C ALA A 81 -3.55 9.72 -0.37
N TYR A 82 -4.21 10.60 0.37
CA TYR A 82 -3.74 11.04 1.68
C TYR A 82 -3.67 9.88 2.67
N LEU A 83 -4.73 9.08 2.73
CA LEU A 83 -4.81 7.95 3.64
C LEU A 83 -3.75 6.91 3.32
N THR A 84 -3.59 6.58 2.04
CA THR A 84 -2.61 5.60 1.59
C THR A 84 -1.20 6.06 1.92
N HIS A 85 -0.89 7.32 1.65
CA HIS A 85 0.42 7.87 1.96
C HIS A 85 0.72 7.79 3.46
N ASN A 86 -0.25 8.14 4.30
CA ASN A 86 -0.04 8.08 5.74
C ASN A 86 0.17 6.67 6.24
N ILE A 87 -0.60 5.71 5.74
CA ILE A 87 -0.43 4.31 6.16
C ILE A 87 0.95 3.80 5.73
N ILE A 88 1.37 4.10 4.52
CA ILE A 88 2.66 3.63 4.01
C ILE A 88 3.82 4.31 4.74
N SER A 89 3.73 5.60 4.99
CA SER A 89 4.85 6.34 5.56
C SER A 89 4.90 6.28 7.07
N GLU A 90 3.76 6.45 7.73
CA GLU A 90 3.74 6.58 9.18
C GLU A 90 3.86 5.25 9.91
N ALA A 91 3.12 4.23 9.50
CA ALA A 91 3.13 2.96 10.19
C ALA A 91 4.52 2.29 10.18
N PRO A 92 5.22 2.20 9.04
CA PRO A 92 6.57 1.64 9.04
C PRO A 92 7.55 2.48 9.84
N ARG A 93 7.43 3.81 9.79
CA ARG A 93 8.32 4.69 10.58
C ARG A 93 8.11 4.49 12.06
N ASN A 94 6.88 4.39 12.49
CA ASN A 94 6.58 4.15 13.89
C ASN A 94 7.08 2.78 14.34
N PHE A 95 6.99 1.78 13.49
CA PHE A 95 7.52 0.46 13.79
C PHE A 95 9.03 0.51 13.92
N ALA A 96 9.72 1.17 12.99
CA ALA A 96 11.15 1.29 13.03
C ALA A 96 11.61 2.03 14.29
N ALA A 97 10.91 3.08 14.67
CA ALA A 97 11.23 3.82 15.89
C ALA A 97 11.02 2.94 17.12
N LYS A 98 9.98 2.13 17.16
CA LYS A 98 9.75 1.23 18.27
C LYS A 98 10.84 0.18 18.38
N VAL A 99 11.28 -0.38 17.28
CA VAL A 99 12.34 -1.37 17.28
C VAL A 99 13.62 -0.76 17.83
N LEU A 100 13.96 0.46 17.40
CA LEU A 100 15.15 1.13 17.90
C LEU A 100 15.03 1.45 19.38
N ASN A 101 13.86 1.90 19.82
CA ASN A 101 13.69 2.27 21.22
C ASN A 101 13.60 1.06 22.13
N SER A 102 13.16 -0.08 21.66
CA SER A 102 13.07 -1.26 22.52
C SER A 102 14.20 -2.20 22.30
N GLY A 103 15.23 -1.79 21.62
CA GLY A 103 16.41 -2.60 21.46
C GLY A 103 16.96 -3.00 22.76
N GLN A 104 16.62 -2.27 23.81
CA GLN A 104 17.10 -2.63 25.03
C GLN A 104 16.10 -3.42 25.73
N GLU A 105 14.87 -3.25 25.53
CA GLU A 105 13.94 -3.98 26.25
C GLU A 105 13.81 -5.33 25.70
N ARG A 106 14.33 -5.67 24.66
CA ARG A 106 14.34 -6.86 24.19
C ARG A 106 13.17 -7.48 24.01
N ALA A 107 12.72 -7.45 23.30
CA ALA A 107 11.64 -7.96 23.05
C ALA A 107 11.44 -9.23 23.26
N THR A 108 10.53 -9.51 23.69
CA THR A 108 10.32 -10.70 24.07
C THR A 108 9.44 -11.37 23.26
N VAL A 109 9.21 -11.16 22.20
CA VAL A 109 8.23 -11.85 21.47
C VAL A 109 8.74 -12.96 20.69
#